data_adef5dbdd847770a20791ee4f74beee7
#
_entry.id   adef5dbdd847770a20791ee4f74beee7
#
_cell.length_a   1.000
_cell.length_b   1.000
_cell.length_c   1.000
_cell.angle_alpha   90.00
_cell.angle_beta   90.00
_cell.angle_gamma   90.00
#
_symmetry.space_group_name_H-M   'P 1'
#
loop_
_entity.id
_entity.type
_entity.pdbx_description
1 polymer ?
#
loop_
_entity_poly.entity_id
_entity_poly.type
_entity_poly.pdbx_seq_one_letter_code
_entity_poly.pdbx_strand_id
1 'polypeptide(L)'
;VLFEEGMIRRFVPENQWDDIIRTAIALHCNFKLENISNPRTLLHARLIRDADKLDNCRVKLEDDLSVFMGMSGEDIGAQTITPKVYDTVLSNQCIYSPDRITKMDYWVSYVAHFCDIYFRASFDIIKEHDYLNKIIDRIPYSNPDTKNKMETIRSHLAEFIHHAHGCEEM
;
A
#
# COMPACT_ATOMS: atom_id res chain seq x y z
N VAL A 1 -10.56 -12.15 -18.58
CA VAL A 1 -9.45 -12.25 -19.53
C VAL A 1 -8.54 -13.42 -19.18
N LEU A 2 -7.73 -13.35 -18.07
CA LEU A 2 -6.68 -14.37 -17.80
C LEU A 2 -7.21 -15.81 -17.76
N PHE A 3 -8.31 -16.04 -17.06
CA PHE A 3 -8.93 -17.37 -16.91
C PHE A 3 -10.07 -17.61 -17.93
N GLU A 4 -10.93 -16.62 -18.15
CA GLU A 4 -12.09 -16.74 -19.04
C GLU A 4 -11.68 -16.99 -20.49
N GLU A 5 -10.59 -16.35 -20.95
CA GLU A 5 -10.03 -16.51 -22.30
C GLU A 5 -8.91 -17.56 -22.36
N GLY A 6 -8.68 -18.30 -21.27
CA GLY A 6 -7.66 -19.34 -21.21
C GLY A 6 -6.21 -18.84 -21.29
N MET A 7 -5.97 -17.55 -21.18
CA MET A 7 -4.64 -16.94 -21.26
C MET A 7 -3.69 -17.47 -20.18
N ILE A 8 -4.19 -17.95 -19.06
CA ILE A 8 -3.39 -18.53 -17.97
C ILE A 8 -2.50 -19.68 -18.45
N ARG A 9 -2.96 -20.46 -19.44
CA ARG A 9 -2.20 -21.61 -20.01
C ARG A 9 -0.90 -21.20 -20.71
N ARG A 10 -0.73 -19.90 -21.03
CA ARG A 10 0.52 -19.36 -21.59
C ARG A 10 1.61 -19.20 -20.52
N PHE A 11 1.24 -19.17 -19.24
CA PHE A 11 2.13 -18.95 -18.09
C PHE A 11 2.23 -20.19 -17.20
N VAL A 12 1.10 -20.85 -16.97
CA VAL A 12 1.00 -22.05 -16.11
C VAL A 12 0.30 -23.14 -16.90
N PRO A 13 1.03 -24.15 -17.44
CA PRO A 13 0.45 -25.21 -18.28
C PRO A 13 -0.59 -26.05 -17.55
N GLU A 14 -0.39 -26.29 -16.25
CA GLU A 14 -1.21 -27.19 -15.43
C GLU A 14 -2.32 -26.41 -14.73
N ASN A 15 -3.47 -27.05 -14.54
CA ASN A 15 -4.64 -26.43 -13.92
C ASN A 15 -4.71 -26.57 -12.39
N GLN A 16 -3.84 -27.38 -11.80
CA GLN A 16 -3.85 -27.65 -10.35
C GLN A 16 -3.67 -26.41 -9.47
N TRP A 17 -3.14 -25.31 -10.02
CA TRP A 17 -2.89 -24.05 -9.32
C TRP A 17 -3.95 -22.96 -9.61
N ASP A 18 -4.89 -23.23 -10.49
CA ASP A 18 -5.85 -22.23 -10.99
C ASP A 18 -6.66 -21.57 -9.88
N ASP A 19 -7.13 -22.34 -8.92
CA ASP A 19 -7.94 -21.81 -7.82
C ASP A 19 -7.11 -20.92 -6.89
N ILE A 20 -5.86 -21.29 -6.63
CA ILE A 20 -4.93 -20.48 -5.83
C ILE A 20 -4.67 -19.14 -6.52
N ILE A 21 -4.28 -19.20 -7.81
CA ILE A 21 -3.94 -18.00 -8.59
C ILE A 21 -5.16 -17.11 -8.75
N ARG A 22 -6.32 -17.68 -9.08
CA ARG A 22 -7.58 -16.94 -9.23
C ARG A 22 -7.96 -16.21 -7.94
N THR A 23 -7.91 -16.91 -6.81
CA THR A 23 -8.25 -16.35 -5.51
C THR A 23 -7.28 -15.24 -5.11
N ALA A 24 -5.98 -15.47 -5.27
CA ALA A 24 -4.96 -14.46 -4.95
C ALA A 24 -5.16 -13.18 -5.78
N ILE A 25 -5.39 -13.32 -7.10
CA ILE A 25 -5.66 -12.18 -7.98
C ILE A 25 -6.98 -11.50 -7.63
N ALA A 26 -8.05 -12.25 -7.37
CA ALA A 26 -9.35 -11.66 -7.06
C ALA A 26 -9.37 -10.85 -5.77
N LEU A 27 -8.58 -11.24 -4.77
CA LEU A 27 -8.60 -10.66 -3.42
C LEU A 27 -7.51 -9.59 -3.18
N HIS A 28 -6.56 -9.39 -4.10
CA HIS A 28 -5.42 -8.49 -3.84
C HIS A 28 -5.84 -7.03 -3.55
N CYS A 29 -6.91 -6.53 -4.20
CA CYS A 29 -7.45 -5.19 -3.99
C CYS A 29 -8.41 -5.05 -2.80
N ASN A 30 -8.79 -6.14 -2.14
CA ASN A 30 -9.72 -6.06 -1.01
C ASN A 30 -9.08 -5.34 0.16
N PHE A 31 -9.87 -4.60 0.94
CA PHE A 31 -9.38 -3.89 2.12
C PHE A 31 -8.70 -4.83 3.13
N LYS A 32 -9.26 -6.05 3.31
CA LYS A 32 -8.68 -7.12 4.13
C LYS A 32 -8.74 -8.45 3.42
N LEU A 33 -7.80 -9.36 3.73
CA LEU A 33 -7.87 -10.75 3.34
C LEU A 33 -8.67 -11.53 4.39
N GLU A 34 -9.86 -11.95 4.02
CA GLU A 34 -10.79 -12.68 4.89
C GLU A 34 -11.25 -13.99 4.23
N ASN A 35 -11.64 -14.96 5.05
CA ASN A 35 -12.26 -16.23 4.62
C ASN A 35 -11.37 -17.10 3.70
N ILE A 36 -10.05 -17.03 3.85
CA ILE A 36 -9.10 -17.90 3.14
C ILE A 36 -8.64 -18.99 4.10
N SER A 37 -9.24 -20.18 3.99
CA SER A 37 -8.92 -21.32 4.85
C SER A 37 -7.68 -22.12 4.39
N ASN A 38 -7.37 -22.08 3.11
CA ASN A 38 -6.20 -22.77 2.54
C ASN A 38 -4.92 -21.96 2.79
N PRO A 39 -3.92 -22.48 3.56
CA PRO A 39 -2.71 -21.73 3.89
C PRO A 39 -1.89 -21.32 2.67
N ARG A 40 -1.83 -22.18 1.65
CA ARG A 40 -1.10 -21.90 0.41
C ARG A 40 -1.76 -20.77 -0.38
N THR A 41 -3.08 -20.76 -0.47
CA THR A 41 -3.84 -19.67 -1.09
C THR A 41 -3.60 -18.35 -0.33
N LEU A 42 -3.62 -18.39 1.01
CA LEU A 42 -3.36 -17.23 1.84
C LEU A 42 -1.93 -16.69 1.63
N LEU A 43 -0.94 -17.58 1.55
CA LEU A 43 0.45 -17.20 1.26
C LEU A 43 0.55 -16.42 -0.07
N HIS A 44 -0.03 -16.97 -1.14
CA HIS A 44 0.00 -16.33 -2.45
C HIS A 44 -0.83 -15.03 -2.50
N ALA A 45 -1.95 -14.96 -1.77
CA ALA A 45 -2.72 -13.73 -1.67
C ALA A 45 -1.95 -12.62 -0.93
N ARG A 46 -1.20 -12.95 0.12
CA ARG A 46 -0.30 -12.01 0.82
C ARG A 46 0.85 -11.55 -0.08
N LEU A 47 1.46 -12.50 -0.81
CA LEU A 47 2.59 -12.20 -1.69
C LEU A 47 2.21 -11.20 -2.79
N ILE A 48 1.07 -11.40 -3.46
CA ILE A 48 0.64 -10.48 -4.52
C ILE A 48 0.25 -9.11 -3.97
N ARG A 49 -0.30 -9.04 -2.74
CA ARG A 49 -0.61 -7.77 -2.07
C ARG A 49 0.66 -6.97 -1.75
N ASP A 50 1.68 -7.62 -1.23
CA ASP A 50 2.95 -6.95 -0.96
C ASP A 50 3.59 -6.46 -2.26
N ALA A 51 3.62 -7.31 -3.30
CA ALA A 51 4.16 -6.94 -4.61
C ALA A 51 3.42 -5.74 -5.23
N ASP A 52 2.08 -5.72 -5.16
CA ASP A 52 1.26 -4.59 -5.63
C ASP A 52 1.57 -3.30 -4.87
N LYS A 53 1.71 -3.36 -3.53
CA LYS A 53 2.05 -2.19 -2.72
C LYS A 53 3.46 -1.65 -3.01
N LEU A 54 4.42 -2.54 -3.23
CA LEU A 54 5.79 -2.14 -3.60
C LEU A 54 5.83 -1.50 -5.00
N ASP A 55 5.11 -2.04 -5.98
CA ASP A 55 5.00 -1.40 -7.30
C ASP A 55 4.26 -0.06 -7.21
N ASN A 56 3.23 0.04 -6.38
CA ASN A 56 2.56 1.31 -6.11
C ASN A 56 3.51 2.36 -5.53
N CYS A 57 4.49 1.99 -4.68
CA CYS A 57 5.51 2.94 -4.21
C CYS A 57 6.32 3.51 -5.38
N ARG A 58 6.76 2.67 -6.31
CA ARG A 58 7.48 3.08 -7.52
C ARG A 58 6.64 4.05 -8.36
N VAL A 59 5.39 3.67 -8.66
CA VAL A 59 4.44 4.52 -9.40
C VAL A 59 4.26 5.87 -8.73
N LYS A 60 4.13 5.91 -7.38
CA LYS A 60 3.97 7.17 -6.63
C LYS A 60 5.21 8.05 -6.67
N LEU A 61 6.36 7.55 -7.06
CA LEU A 61 7.61 8.32 -7.18
C LEU A 61 7.95 8.71 -8.62
N GLU A 62 7.58 7.88 -9.60
CA GLU A 62 7.97 8.06 -10.99
C GLU A 62 6.91 8.80 -11.82
N ASP A 63 5.62 8.51 -11.60
CA ASP A 63 4.53 9.04 -12.42
C ASP A 63 4.20 10.50 -12.05
N ASP A 64 3.64 11.24 -12.99
CA ASP A 64 3.19 12.62 -12.77
C ASP A 64 2.00 12.64 -11.79
N LEU A 65 2.16 13.41 -10.70
CA LEU A 65 1.13 13.59 -9.66
C LEU A 65 -0.20 14.05 -10.23
N SER A 66 -0.17 14.96 -11.20
CA SER A 66 -1.39 15.53 -11.80
C SER A 66 -2.20 14.47 -12.54
N VAL A 67 -1.54 13.44 -13.09
CA VAL A 67 -2.20 12.37 -13.84
C VAL A 67 -2.97 11.44 -12.90
N PHE A 68 -2.34 10.91 -11.85
CA PHE A 68 -3.02 9.93 -10.99
C PHE A 68 -3.75 10.54 -9.79
N MET A 69 -3.36 11.75 -9.33
CA MET A 69 -4.08 12.47 -8.26
C MET A 69 -5.12 13.44 -8.81
N GLY A 70 -4.99 13.85 -10.09
CA GLY A 70 -5.83 14.87 -10.70
C GLY A 70 -5.60 16.27 -10.10
N MET A 71 -4.43 16.52 -9.50
CA MET A 71 -4.11 17.76 -8.78
C MET A 71 -2.58 17.92 -8.66
N SER A 72 -2.09 19.17 -8.60
CA SER A 72 -0.67 19.44 -8.39
C SER A 72 -0.21 19.10 -6.97
N GLY A 73 1.09 18.88 -6.79
CA GLY A 73 1.68 18.63 -5.46
C GLY A 73 1.45 19.82 -4.50
N GLU A 74 1.53 21.05 -5.00
CA GLU A 74 1.27 22.28 -4.24
C GLU A 74 -0.17 22.33 -3.72
N ASP A 75 -1.14 22.01 -4.57
CA ASP A 75 -2.56 22.00 -4.20
C ASP A 75 -2.88 20.87 -3.22
N ILE A 76 -2.21 19.72 -3.33
CA ILE A 76 -2.32 18.63 -2.35
C ILE A 76 -1.73 19.06 -1.01
N GLY A 77 -0.52 19.64 -1.01
CA GLY A 77 0.19 20.07 0.19
C GLY A 77 -0.44 21.25 0.93
N ALA A 78 -1.37 21.97 0.29
CA ALA A 78 -2.18 23.00 0.92
C ALA A 78 -3.39 22.44 1.71
N GLN A 79 -3.79 21.19 1.46
CA GLN A 79 -4.96 20.57 2.09
C GLN A 79 -4.63 20.02 3.48
N THR A 80 -5.68 19.78 4.27
CA THR A 80 -5.60 19.18 5.59
C THR A 80 -5.71 17.68 5.54
N ILE A 81 -5.06 16.99 6.51
CA ILE A 81 -5.32 15.58 6.82
C ILE A 81 -6.50 15.54 7.79
N THR A 82 -7.55 14.78 7.46
CA THR A 82 -8.71 14.64 8.35
C THR A 82 -8.32 13.89 9.63
N PRO A 83 -8.95 14.21 10.78
CA PRO A 83 -8.63 13.56 12.05
C PRO A 83 -8.72 12.04 11.98
N LYS A 84 -9.79 11.51 11.35
CA LYS A 84 -9.99 10.07 11.23
C LYS A 84 -8.85 9.38 10.48
N VAL A 85 -8.38 9.95 9.38
CA VAL A 85 -7.26 9.41 8.60
C VAL A 85 -5.98 9.45 9.41
N TYR A 86 -5.70 10.57 10.07
CA TYR A 86 -4.53 10.73 10.93
C TYR A 86 -4.48 9.69 12.06
N ASP A 87 -5.58 9.56 12.82
CA ASP A 87 -5.68 8.62 13.94
C ASP A 87 -5.58 7.15 13.48
N THR A 88 -6.14 6.85 12.30
CA THR A 88 -6.06 5.50 11.71
C THR A 88 -4.62 5.10 11.43
N VAL A 89 -3.82 5.99 10.82
CA VAL A 89 -2.40 5.69 10.55
C VAL A 89 -1.61 5.51 11.84
N LEU A 90 -1.81 6.38 12.83
CA LEU A 90 -1.14 6.26 14.13
C LEU A 90 -1.57 5.02 14.93
N SER A 91 -2.67 4.38 14.53
CA SER A 91 -3.11 3.09 15.05
C SER A 91 -2.55 1.90 14.26
N ASN A 92 -1.57 2.10 13.37
CA ASN A 92 -0.99 1.07 12.50
C ASN A 92 -2.04 0.36 11.62
N GLN A 93 -2.96 1.12 11.05
CA GLN A 93 -4.02 0.59 10.21
C GLN A 93 -4.02 1.25 8.83
N CYS A 94 -4.39 0.45 7.80
CA CYS A 94 -4.70 0.99 6.49
C CYS A 94 -5.96 1.85 6.52
N ILE A 95 -5.99 2.86 5.65
CA ILE A 95 -7.12 3.78 5.54
C ILE A 95 -8.20 3.16 4.65
N TYR A 96 -9.40 3.06 5.17
CA TYR A 96 -10.55 2.61 4.39
C TYR A 96 -10.93 3.68 3.36
N SER A 97 -11.09 3.27 2.09
CA SER A 97 -11.27 4.20 0.97
C SER A 97 -12.38 5.24 1.15
N PRO A 98 -13.57 4.90 1.70
CA PRO A 98 -14.63 5.88 1.97
C PRO A 98 -14.28 6.93 3.03
N ASP A 99 -13.26 6.72 3.85
CA ASP A 99 -12.85 7.68 4.88
C ASP A 99 -11.96 8.81 4.35
N ARG A 100 -11.49 8.70 3.10
CA ARG A 100 -10.65 9.71 2.44
C ARG A 100 -11.53 10.83 1.88
N ILE A 101 -11.40 12.02 2.44
CA ILE A 101 -12.19 13.21 2.06
C ILE A 101 -11.37 14.16 1.21
N THR A 102 -10.11 14.41 1.59
CA THR A 102 -9.20 15.32 0.90
C THR A 102 -8.22 14.57 0.00
N LYS A 103 -7.60 15.25 -0.96
CA LYS A 103 -6.50 14.66 -1.74
C LYS A 103 -5.29 14.35 -0.85
N MET A 104 -5.11 15.11 0.24
CA MET A 104 -4.08 14.80 1.22
C MET A 104 -4.38 13.49 1.97
N ASP A 105 -5.65 13.16 2.27
CA ASP A 105 -6.03 11.86 2.83
C ASP A 105 -5.69 10.71 1.87
N TYR A 106 -5.92 10.91 0.56
CA TYR A 106 -5.50 9.93 -0.45
C TYR A 106 -3.99 9.75 -0.46
N TRP A 107 -3.22 10.85 -0.32
CA TRP A 107 -1.76 10.76 -0.27
C TRP A 107 -1.27 10.01 0.96
N VAL A 108 -1.82 10.33 2.13
CA VAL A 108 -1.53 9.63 3.39
C VAL A 108 -1.86 8.14 3.29
N SER A 109 -2.91 7.75 2.56
CA SER A 109 -3.27 6.34 2.40
C SER A 109 -2.19 5.51 1.72
N TYR A 110 -1.31 6.11 0.90
CA TYR A 110 -0.21 5.39 0.26
C TYR A 110 0.88 5.00 1.25
N VAL A 111 1.23 5.86 2.20
CA VAL A 111 2.18 5.49 3.25
C VAL A 111 1.54 4.58 4.31
N ALA A 112 0.23 4.70 4.55
CA ALA A 112 -0.52 3.80 5.43
C ALA A 112 -0.57 2.36 4.91
N HIS A 113 -0.33 2.12 3.62
CA HIS A 113 -0.20 0.77 3.06
C HIS A 113 0.94 -0.03 3.68
N PHE A 114 1.95 0.61 4.27
CA PHE A 114 3.02 -0.10 4.97
C PHE A 114 2.53 -0.85 6.22
N CYS A 115 1.38 -0.46 6.78
CA CYS A 115 0.75 -1.17 7.89
C CYS A 115 0.10 -2.51 7.49
N ASP A 116 0.00 -2.81 6.19
CA ASP A 116 -0.56 -4.07 5.66
C ASP A 116 0.47 -4.79 4.75
N ILE A 117 1.72 -4.76 5.15
CA ILE A 117 2.82 -5.57 4.58
C ILE A 117 2.97 -6.84 5.41
N TYR A 118 3.16 -7.96 4.74
CA TYR A 118 3.17 -9.29 5.36
C TYR A 118 4.58 -9.90 5.47
N PHE A 119 5.48 -9.61 4.53
CA PHE A 119 6.78 -10.28 4.47
C PHE A 119 7.92 -9.37 4.87
N ARG A 120 8.88 -9.94 5.63
CA ARG A 120 10.11 -9.23 6.01
C ARG A 120 10.87 -8.69 4.80
N ALA A 121 11.00 -9.50 3.75
CA ALA A 121 11.65 -9.07 2.51
C ALA A 121 11.02 -7.80 1.90
N SER A 122 9.70 -7.64 2.03
CA SER A 122 9.00 -6.44 1.57
C SER A 122 9.37 -5.22 2.41
N PHE A 123 9.49 -5.35 3.73
CA PHE A 123 9.99 -4.28 4.59
C PHE A 123 11.45 -3.92 4.31
N ASP A 124 12.28 -4.91 4.00
CA ASP A 124 13.68 -4.67 3.64
C ASP A 124 13.78 -3.88 2.32
N ILE A 125 12.95 -4.19 1.32
CA ILE A 125 12.83 -3.41 0.08
C ILE A 125 12.36 -1.96 0.37
N ILE A 126 11.36 -1.77 1.23
CA ILE A 126 10.87 -0.44 1.62
C ILE A 126 12.00 0.40 2.22
N LYS A 127 12.84 -0.20 3.08
CA LYS A 127 13.99 0.47 3.70
C LYS A 127 15.11 0.75 2.69
N GLU A 128 15.50 -0.24 1.89
CA GLU A 128 16.58 -0.14 0.89
C GLU A 128 16.29 0.98 -0.12
N HIS A 129 15.05 1.07 -0.59
CA HIS A 129 14.63 2.09 -1.54
C HIS A 129 14.22 3.41 -0.89
N ASP A 130 14.17 3.48 0.43
CA ASP A 130 13.73 4.65 1.20
C ASP A 130 12.35 5.17 0.79
N TYR A 131 11.41 4.26 0.54
CA TYR A 131 10.10 4.59 0.00
C TYR A 131 9.30 5.51 0.93
N LEU A 132 9.36 5.32 2.26
CA LEU A 132 8.63 6.14 3.22
C LEU A 132 9.02 7.61 3.10
N ASN A 133 10.31 7.93 3.18
CA ASN A 133 10.78 9.31 3.12
C ASN A 133 10.53 9.93 1.75
N LYS A 134 10.87 9.21 0.68
CA LYS A 134 10.69 9.72 -0.68
C LYS A 134 9.24 10.04 -1.01
N ILE A 135 8.27 9.19 -0.60
CA ILE A 135 6.85 9.45 -0.83
C ILE A 135 6.39 10.66 -0.02
N ILE A 136 6.79 10.77 1.27
CA ILE A 136 6.42 11.91 2.10
C ILE A 136 7.03 13.19 1.53
N ASP A 137 8.30 13.20 1.18
CA ASP A 137 9.01 14.39 0.69
C ASP A 137 8.57 14.86 -0.70
N ARG A 138 7.83 14.02 -1.42
CA ARG A 138 7.36 14.37 -2.77
C ARG A 138 6.35 15.52 -2.78
N ILE A 139 5.63 15.76 -1.68
CA ILE A 139 4.62 16.82 -1.59
C ILE A 139 5.20 18.08 -0.95
N PRO A 140 5.13 19.24 -1.62
CA PRO A 140 5.53 20.52 -1.03
C PRO A 140 4.43 21.02 -0.07
N TYR A 141 4.57 20.75 1.21
CA TYR A 141 3.58 21.12 2.23
C TYR A 141 3.59 22.61 2.52
N SER A 142 2.56 23.33 2.10
CA SER A 142 2.33 24.75 2.43
C SER A 142 1.44 24.94 3.67
N ASN A 143 0.63 23.93 4.02
CA ASN A 143 -0.15 23.92 5.25
C ASN A 143 0.71 23.45 6.44
N PRO A 144 0.97 24.31 7.48
CA PRO A 144 1.84 23.96 8.60
C PRO A 144 1.32 22.80 9.45
N ASP A 145 0.00 22.69 9.65
CA ASP A 145 -0.59 21.58 10.42
C ASP A 145 -0.38 20.25 9.69
N THR A 146 -0.64 20.24 8.36
CA THR A 146 -0.40 19.07 7.52
C THR A 146 1.07 18.66 7.51
N LYS A 147 1.98 19.61 7.40
CA LYS A 147 3.42 19.35 7.48
C LYS A 147 3.80 18.68 8.80
N ASN A 148 3.35 19.23 9.92
CA ASN A 148 3.62 18.66 11.24
C ASN A 148 3.05 17.25 11.40
N LYS A 149 1.82 17.01 10.94
CA LYS A 149 1.20 15.69 10.94
C LYS A 149 1.97 14.69 10.09
N MET A 150 2.45 15.09 8.91
CA MET A 150 3.26 14.22 8.05
C MET A 150 4.60 13.86 8.67
N GLU A 151 5.26 14.76 9.39
CA GLU A 151 6.48 14.44 10.14
C GLU A 151 6.21 13.48 11.32
N THR A 152 5.06 13.62 11.99
CA THR A 152 4.63 12.66 13.02
C THR A 152 4.36 11.28 12.40
N ILE A 153 3.65 11.22 11.27
CA ILE A 153 3.40 9.98 10.52
C ILE A 153 4.72 9.35 10.06
N ARG A 154 5.67 10.15 9.56
CA ARG A 154 7.02 9.69 9.17
C ARG A 154 7.70 8.97 10.32
N SER A 155 7.80 9.63 11.46
CA SER A 155 8.47 9.08 12.64
C SER A 155 7.80 7.81 13.14
N HIS A 156 6.46 7.81 13.20
CA HIS A 156 5.65 6.68 13.64
C HIS A 156 5.80 5.46 12.71
N LEU A 157 5.68 5.66 11.40
CA LEU A 157 5.82 4.57 10.42
C LEU A 157 7.27 4.07 10.27
N ALA A 158 8.27 4.96 10.44
CA ALA A 158 9.67 4.53 10.47
C ALA A 158 9.95 3.58 11.64
N GLU A 159 9.41 3.88 12.82
CA GLU A 159 9.48 3.01 13.99
C GLU A 159 8.72 1.70 13.75
N PHE A 160 7.50 1.76 13.23
CA PHE A 160 6.72 0.58 12.86
C PHE A 160 7.49 -0.33 11.88
N ILE A 161 8.02 0.22 10.77
CA ILE A 161 8.78 -0.53 9.76
C ILE A 161 10.07 -1.12 10.35
N HIS A 162 10.70 -0.40 11.28
CA HIS A 162 11.93 -0.89 11.94
C HIS A 162 11.66 -2.12 12.80
N HIS A 163 10.55 -2.14 13.53
CA HIS A 163 10.17 -3.23 14.43
C HIS A 163 9.30 -4.31 13.78
N ALA A 164 8.81 -4.08 12.55
CA ALA A 164 7.99 -5.06 11.85
C ALA A 164 8.83 -6.30 11.53
N HIS A 165 8.53 -7.36 12.27
CA HIS A 165 8.94 -8.71 11.93
C HIS A 165 7.86 -9.23 11.00
N GLY A 166 8.10 -9.24 9.67
CA GLY A 166 7.19 -9.88 8.72
C GLY A 166 6.82 -11.29 9.17
N CYS A 167 5.77 -11.88 8.61
CA CYS A 167 5.43 -13.27 8.88
C CYS A 167 6.71 -14.10 8.69
N GLU A 168 7.17 -14.76 9.76
CA GLU A 168 8.22 -15.76 9.63
C GLU A 168 7.77 -16.77 8.60
N GLU A 169 8.65 -17.08 7.65
CA GLU A 169 8.41 -18.10 6.64
C GLU A 169 8.04 -19.40 7.37
N MET A 170 6.81 -19.86 7.19
CA MET A 170 6.41 -21.22 7.56
C MET A 170 6.79 -22.18 6.46
#